data_9364c40d8aeffc596c6d0ba619c5a7e1
#
_entry.id   9364c40d8aeffc596c6d0ba619c5a7e1
#
_cell.length_a   1.000
_cell.length_b   1.000
_cell.length_c   1.000
_cell.angle_alpha   90.00
_cell.angle_beta   90.00
_cell.angle_gamma   90.00
#
_symmetry.space_group_name_H-M   'P 1'
#
loop_
_entity.id
_entity.type
_entity.pdbx_description
1 polymer ?
#
loop_
_entity_poly.entity_id
_entity_poly.type
_entity_poly.pdbx_seq_one_letter_code
_entity_poly.pdbx_strand_id
1 'polypeptide(L)'
;MKQNSYQRIISKRRKTIICWAYEDDLNDIYAFYCSRYENISYEEFLKLGFFELKKKINSIPETEPLFKKIKSRTINIGKIKNKNERDYWRELKRINEIPQIYLPIEEIDKRLAEFIREKKGL
;
A
#
# COMPACT_ATOMS: atom_id res chain seq x y z
N MET A 1 7.86 5.43 25.27
CA MET A 1 7.01 6.29 24.44
C MET A 1 5.63 5.66 24.29
N LYS A 2 4.59 6.46 24.48
CA LYS A 2 3.23 5.94 24.35
C LYS A 2 2.88 5.75 22.88
N GLN A 3 2.29 4.61 22.55
CA GLN A 3 1.72 4.41 21.23
C GLN A 3 0.49 5.29 21.07
N ASN A 4 0.24 5.76 19.85
CA ASN A 4 -1.02 6.46 19.58
C ASN A 4 -2.18 5.44 19.57
N SER A 5 -3.42 5.93 19.62
CA SER A 5 -4.61 5.08 19.70
C SER A 5 -4.77 4.18 18.46
N TYR A 6 -4.37 4.65 17.29
CA TYR A 6 -4.46 3.87 16.05
C TYR A 6 -3.51 2.69 16.08
N GLN A 7 -2.28 2.89 16.52
CA GLN A 7 -1.30 1.81 16.63
C GLN A 7 -1.75 0.73 17.60
N ARG A 8 -2.36 1.12 18.72
CA ARG A 8 -2.88 0.14 19.68
C ARG A 8 -4.02 -0.68 19.10
N ILE A 9 -4.93 -0.05 18.36
CA ILE A 9 -6.04 -0.75 17.71
C ILE A 9 -5.51 -1.76 16.70
N ILE A 10 -4.55 -1.37 15.89
CA ILE A 10 -3.93 -2.25 14.89
C ILE A 10 -3.27 -3.44 15.57
N SER A 11 -2.49 -3.21 16.61
CA SER A 11 -1.79 -4.26 17.36
C SER A 11 -2.74 -5.29 17.94
N LYS A 12 -3.93 -4.88 18.37
CA LYS A 12 -4.90 -5.76 18.99
C LYS A 12 -5.73 -6.54 17.98
N ARG A 13 -6.04 -5.95 16.84
CA ARG A 13 -7.06 -6.49 15.92
C ARG A 13 -6.52 -7.36 14.80
N ARG A 14 -5.23 -7.23 14.46
CA ARG A 14 -4.73 -8.00 13.33
C ARG A 14 -3.23 -8.22 13.39
N LYS A 15 -2.83 -9.34 12.76
CA LYS A 15 -1.44 -9.77 12.68
C LYS A 15 -0.77 -9.20 11.43
N THR A 16 -1.53 -8.89 10.39
CA THR A 16 -1.00 -8.36 9.14
C THR A 16 -1.23 -6.86 9.06
N ILE A 17 -0.21 -6.14 8.64
CA ILE A 17 -0.26 -4.69 8.48
C ILE A 17 -0.64 -4.39 7.04
N ILE A 18 -1.53 -3.40 6.85
CA ILE A 18 -1.85 -2.93 5.52
C ILE A 18 -0.65 -2.18 4.99
N CYS A 19 -0.10 -2.65 3.88
CA CYS A 19 1.13 -2.12 3.31
C CYS A 19 0.89 -1.30 2.05
N TRP A 20 -0.33 -1.24 1.56
CA TRP A 20 -0.68 -0.41 0.41
C TRP A 20 -2.12 0.10 0.54
N ALA A 21 -2.40 1.23 -0.09
CA ALA A 21 -3.75 1.81 -0.12
C ALA A 21 -4.06 2.21 -1.55
N TYR A 22 -5.22 1.80 -2.04
CA TYR A 22 -5.66 2.07 -3.41
C TYR A 22 -5.57 3.56 -3.73
N GLU A 23 -6.08 4.40 -2.85
CA GLU A 23 -6.13 5.85 -3.05
C GLU A 23 -4.75 6.52 -3.09
N ASP A 24 -3.82 6.06 -2.25
CA ASP A 24 -2.48 6.67 -2.19
C ASP A 24 -1.54 6.14 -3.25
N ASP A 25 -1.76 4.90 -3.69
CA ASP A 25 -0.85 4.22 -4.60
C ASP A 25 -1.40 4.07 -6.01
N LEU A 26 -2.53 4.70 -6.31
CA LEU A 26 -3.27 4.49 -7.55
C LEU A 26 -2.41 4.67 -8.80
N ASN A 27 -1.61 5.73 -8.85
CA ASN A 27 -0.76 6.00 -10.00
C ASN A 27 0.33 4.94 -10.17
N ASP A 28 0.91 4.48 -9.07
CA ASP A 28 1.94 3.44 -9.10
C ASP A 28 1.34 2.08 -9.48
N ILE A 29 0.12 1.80 -9.03
CA ILE A 29 -0.60 0.58 -9.40
C ILE A 29 -0.93 0.59 -10.89
N TYR A 30 -1.36 1.74 -11.41
CA TYR A 30 -1.63 1.90 -12.84
C TYR A 30 -0.37 1.67 -13.67
N ALA A 31 0.75 2.28 -13.28
CA ALA A 31 2.01 2.10 -13.97
C ALA A 31 2.47 0.63 -13.95
N PHE A 32 2.33 -0.03 -12.80
CA PHE A 32 2.65 -1.45 -12.66
C PHE A 32 1.76 -2.31 -13.58
N TYR A 33 0.46 -2.05 -13.57
CA TYR A 33 -0.48 -2.81 -14.40
C TYR A 33 -0.16 -2.67 -15.88
N CYS A 34 0.06 -1.44 -16.37
CA CYS A 34 0.35 -1.20 -17.78
C CYS A 34 1.68 -1.82 -18.23
N SER A 35 2.68 -1.79 -17.37
CA SER A 35 4.00 -2.34 -17.75
C SER A 35 4.03 -3.86 -17.75
N ARG A 36 3.19 -4.51 -16.93
CA ARG A 36 3.29 -5.95 -16.73
C ARG A 36 2.15 -6.75 -17.37
N TYR A 37 0.98 -6.18 -17.48
CA TYR A 37 -0.20 -6.92 -17.98
C TYR A 37 -0.70 -6.37 -19.29
N GLU A 38 -1.29 -5.20 -19.28
CA GLU A 38 -1.93 -4.65 -20.47
C GLU A 38 -1.85 -3.14 -20.46
N ASN A 39 -1.37 -2.55 -21.56
CA ASN A 39 -1.30 -1.10 -21.69
C ASN A 39 -2.67 -0.55 -22.03
N ILE A 40 -3.41 -0.14 -21.01
CA ILE A 40 -4.77 0.40 -21.13
C ILE A 40 -4.79 1.86 -20.68
N SER A 41 -5.87 2.57 -21.05
CA SER A 41 -6.06 3.95 -20.59
C SER A 41 -6.34 3.97 -19.08
N TYR A 42 -6.12 5.14 -18.47
CA TYR A 42 -6.43 5.32 -17.06
C TYR A 42 -7.91 5.09 -16.78
N GLU A 43 -8.79 5.52 -17.69
CA GLU A 43 -10.22 5.31 -17.55
C GLU A 43 -10.60 3.83 -17.54
N GLU A 44 -10.00 3.06 -18.45
CA GLU A 44 -10.21 1.62 -18.50
C GLU A 44 -9.67 0.94 -17.24
N PHE A 45 -8.51 1.40 -16.77
CA PHE A 45 -7.92 0.90 -15.54
C PHE A 45 -8.84 1.11 -14.34
N LEU A 46 -9.46 2.28 -14.22
CA LEU A 46 -10.38 2.57 -13.12
C LEU A 46 -11.64 1.69 -13.12
N LYS A 47 -11.98 1.11 -14.26
CA LYS A 47 -13.11 0.17 -14.37
C LYS A 47 -12.80 -1.23 -13.88
N LEU A 48 -11.51 -1.54 -13.68
CA LEU A 48 -11.10 -2.83 -13.15
C LEU A 48 -11.57 -2.97 -11.70
N GLY A 49 -11.95 -4.18 -11.31
CA GLY A 49 -12.40 -4.43 -9.96
C GLY A 49 -11.24 -4.38 -8.96
N PHE A 50 -11.52 -3.83 -7.78
CA PHE A 50 -10.54 -3.75 -6.71
C PHE A 50 -9.94 -5.12 -6.38
N PHE A 51 -10.77 -6.15 -6.31
CA PHE A 51 -10.30 -7.49 -5.96
C PHE A 51 -9.36 -8.08 -7.01
N GLU A 52 -9.59 -7.76 -8.29
CA GLU A 52 -8.68 -8.19 -9.35
C GLU A 52 -7.32 -7.54 -9.20
N LEU A 53 -7.28 -6.24 -8.95
CA LEU A 53 -6.03 -5.51 -8.71
C LEU A 53 -5.32 -6.01 -7.46
N LYS A 54 -6.08 -6.31 -6.40
CA LYS A 54 -5.52 -6.85 -5.17
C LYS A 54 -4.79 -8.18 -5.40
N LYS A 55 -5.37 -9.06 -6.21
CA LYS A 55 -4.72 -10.32 -6.57
C LYS A 55 -3.39 -10.08 -7.27
N LYS A 56 -3.35 -9.13 -8.21
CA LYS A 56 -2.13 -8.81 -8.95
C LYS A 56 -1.07 -8.20 -8.05
N ILE A 57 -1.46 -7.34 -7.12
CA ILE A 57 -0.54 -6.73 -6.15
C ILE A 57 0.03 -7.78 -5.20
N ASN A 58 -0.79 -8.73 -4.76
CA ASN A 58 -0.33 -9.80 -3.87
C ASN A 58 0.72 -10.71 -4.52
N SER A 59 0.75 -10.74 -5.85
CA SER A 59 1.71 -11.56 -6.62
C SER A 59 2.81 -10.72 -7.28
N ILE A 60 3.01 -9.49 -6.82
CA ILE A 60 3.96 -8.57 -7.43
C ILE A 60 5.41 -9.09 -7.30
N PRO A 61 6.19 -9.10 -8.40
CA PRO A 61 7.60 -9.52 -8.33
C PRO A 61 8.47 -8.51 -7.58
N GLU A 62 9.53 -9.00 -6.96
CA GLU A 62 10.47 -8.16 -6.23
C GLU A 62 11.17 -7.13 -7.11
N THR A 63 11.22 -7.37 -8.42
CA THR A 63 11.86 -6.46 -9.37
C THR A 63 11.03 -5.21 -9.69
N GLU A 64 9.75 -5.21 -9.33
CA GLU A 64 8.87 -4.07 -9.59
C GLU A 64 9.10 -2.92 -8.60
N PRO A 65 9.14 -1.66 -9.09
CA PRO A 65 9.28 -0.50 -8.19
C PRO A 65 8.18 -0.44 -7.13
N LEU A 66 6.96 -0.80 -7.49
CA LEU A 66 5.84 -0.83 -6.54
C LEU A 66 6.09 -1.81 -5.39
N PHE A 67 6.75 -2.94 -5.65
CA PHE A 67 7.10 -3.89 -4.60
C PHE A 67 7.96 -3.25 -3.51
N LYS A 68 8.99 -2.51 -3.90
CA LYS A 68 9.88 -1.84 -2.97
C LYS A 68 9.13 -0.81 -2.12
N LYS A 69 8.24 -0.06 -2.73
CA LYS A 69 7.41 0.92 -2.04
C LYS A 69 6.54 0.26 -0.97
N ILE A 70 5.86 -0.80 -1.32
CA ILE A 70 5.00 -1.55 -0.39
C ILE A 70 5.82 -2.17 0.73
N LYS A 71 6.93 -2.83 0.38
CA LYS A 71 7.81 -3.48 1.35
C LYS A 71 8.37 -2.48 2.37
N SER A 72 8.71 -1.27 1.93
CA SER A 72 9.29 -0.26 2.80
C SER A 72 8.40 0.10 3.98
N ARG A 73 7.09 -0.04 3.83
CA ARG A 73 6.12 0.32 4.88
C ARG A 73 6.09 -0.67 6.04
N THR A 74 6.43 -1.92 5.78
CA THR A 74 6.31 -2.99 6.78
C THR A 74 7.63 -3.64 7.16
N ILE A 75 8.72 -3.28 6.50
CA ILE A 75 10.02 -3.89 6.76
C ILE A 75 10.49 -3.62 8.19
N ASN A 76 11.05 -4.64 8.84
CA ASN A 76 11.60 -4.49 10.18
C ASN A 76 13.05 -4.00 10.06
N ILE A 77 13.26 -2.70 10.25
CA ILE A 77 14.57 -2.05 10.15
C ILE A 77 15.58 -2.68 11.11
N GLY A 78 15.12 -3.05 12.32
CA GLY A 78 16.02 -3.62 13.33
C GLY A 78 16.66 -4.95 12.97
N LYS A 79 16.09 -5.66 12.00
CA LYS A 79 16.64 -6.95 11.55
C LYS A 79 17.68 -6.82 10.45
N ILE A 80 17.85 -5.64 9.90
CA ILE A 80 18.83 -5.40 8.83
C ILE A 80 20.22 -5.18 9.47
N LYS A 81 21.18 -6.01 9.11
CA LYS A 81 22.50 -5.97 9.72
C LYS A 81 23.39 -4.85 9.19
N ASN A 82 23.32 -4.57 7.90
CA ASN A 82 24.15 -3.55 7.26
C ASN A 82 23.60 -2.15 7.57
N LYS A 83 24.45 -1.27 8.08
CA LYS A 83 24.06 0.09 8.46
C LYS A 83 23.54 0.90 7.26
N ASN A 84 24.23 0.82 6.12
CA ASN A 84 23.82 1.58 4.93
C ASN A 84 22.46 1.12 4.42
N GLU A 85 22.19 -0.19 4.47
CA GLU A 85 20.88 -0.73 4.10
C GLU A 85 19.81 -0.29 5.08
N ARG A 86 20.11 -0.29 6.40
CA ARG A 86 19.15 0.20 7.40
C ARG A 86 18.79 1.65 7.14
N ASP A 87 19.76 2.49 6.86
CA ASP A 87 19.52 3.91 6.60
C ASP A 87 18.69 4.10 5.33
N TYR A 88 18.99 3.34 4.29
CA TYR A 88 18.24 3.34 3.03
C TYR A 88 16.76 2.99 3.25
N TRP A 89 16.50 1.87 3.92
CA TRP A 89 15.11 1.42 4.16
C TRP A 89 14.37 2.32 5.15
N ARG A 90 15.08 2.89 6.12
CA ARG A 90 14.48 3.87 7.04
C ARG A 90 13.97 5.09 6.29
N GLU A 91 14.75 5.61 5.35
CA GLU A 91 14.35 6.74 4.55
C GLU A 91 13.18 6.40 3.63
N LEU A 92 13.21 5.23 2.98
CA LEU A 92 12.08 4.78 2.16
C LEU A 92 10.81 4.62 2.99
N LYS A 93 10.94 4.08 4.18
CA LYS A 93 9.79 3.91 5.08
C LYS A 93 9.16 5.25 5.46
N ARG A 94 10.00 6.25 5.71
CA ARG A 94 9.54 7.60 6.01
C ARG A 94 8.83 8.23 4.82
N ILE A 95 9.41 8.13 3.65
CA ILE A 95 8.86 8.73 2.42
C ILE A 95 7.53 8.07 2.02
N ASN A 96 7.43 6.77 2.18
CA ASN A 96 6.29 5.99 1.70
C ASN A 96 5.21 5.74 2.76
N GLU A 97 5.34 6.34 3.94
CA GLU A 97 4.35 6.15 5.01
C GLU A 97 2.97 6.61 4.57
N ILE A 98 1.96 5.83 4.94
CA ILE A 98 0.56 6.14 4.66
C ILE A 98 -0.25 6.06 5.96
N PRO A 99 -1.27 6.94 6.12
CA PRO A 99 -2.08 6.94 7.35
C PRO A 99 -2.81 5.63 7.60
N GLN A 100 -3.17 4.89 6.55
CA GLN A 100 -3.94 3.66 6.66
C GLN A 100 -3.25 2.58 7.49
N ILE A 101 -1.93 2.66 7.65
CA ILE A 101 -1.19 1.71 8.51
C ILE A 101 -1.69 1.77 9.95
N TYR A 102 -2.15 2.95 10.38
CA TYR A 102 -2.54 3.21 11.77
C TYR A 102 -4.05 3.22 11.99
N LEU A 103 -4.85 3.07 10.96
CA LEU A 103 -6.30 3.18 11.07
C LEU A 103 -6.96 1.82 11.32
N PRO A 104 -8.11 1.80 12.02
CA PRO A 104 -8.90 0.59 12.13
C PRO A 104 -9.38 0.11 10.76
N ILE A 105 -9.58 -1.20 10.63
CA ILE A 105 -10.00 -1.80 9.37
C ILE A 105 -11.31 -1.19 8.86
N GLU A 106 -12.25 -0.93 9.75
CA GLU A 106 -13.56 -0.37 9.40
C GLU A 106 -13.42 1.00 8.74
N GLU A 107 -12.50 1.82 9.25
CA GLU A 107 -12.24 3.14 8.67
C GLU A 107 -11.55 3.03 7.31
N ILE A 108 -10.66 2.08 7.15
CA ILE A 108 -9.97 1.84 5.88
C ILE A 108 -10.98 1.41 4.82
N ASP A 109 -11.85 0.47 5.14
CA ASP A 109 -12.87 -0.02 4.21
C ASP A 109 -13.82 1.09 3.80
N LYS A 110 -14.22 1.94 4.74
CA LYS A 110 -15.09 3.08 4.46
C LYS A 110 -14.41 4.06 3.49
N ARG A 111 -13.17 4.41 3.74
CA ARG A 111 -12.41 5.33 2.88
C ARG A 111 -12.23 4.77 1.48
N LEU A 112 -11.94 3.48 1.39
CA LEU A 112 -11.77 2.80 0.10
C LEU A 112 -13.08 2.84 -0.69
N ALA A 113 -14.20 2.53 -0.05
CA ALA A 113 -15.50 2.53 -0.72
C ALA A 113 -15.85 3.93 -1.25
N GLU A 114 -15.63 4.96 -0.45
CA GLU A 114 -15.87 6.35 -0.84
C GLU A 114 -14.97 6.76 -2.01
N PHE A 115 -13.70 6.41 -1.96
CA PHE A 115 -12.74 6.74 -3.01
C PHE A 115 -13.12 6.07 -4.33
N ILE A 116 -13.46 4.80 -4.31
CA ILE A 116 -13.86 4.04 -5.50
C ILE A 116 -15.12 4.67 -6.12
N ARG A 117 -16.07 5.04 -5.28
CA ARG A 117 -17.31 5.69 -5.75
C ARG A 117 -17.01 7.00 -6.48
N GLU A 118 -16.16 7.84 -5.90
CA GLU A 118 -15.78 9.12 -6.50
C GLU A 118 -15.08 8.92 -7.85
N LYS A 119 -14.14 7.99 -7.93
CA LYS A 119 -13.38 7.73 -9.14
C LYS A 119 -14.24 7.16 -10.27
N LYS A 120 -15.30 6.44 -9.94
CA LYS A 120 -16.22 5.89 -10.93
C LYS A 120 -17.30 6.89 -11.34
N GLY A 121 -17.32 8.08 -10.77
CA GLY A 121 -18.30 9.11 -11.10
C GLY A 121 -19.69 8.83 -10.55
N LEU A 122 -19.76 8.09 -9.48
CA LEU A 122 -21.04 7.70 -8.86
C LEU A 122 -21.43 8.60 -7.70
#